data_a790bbd3ffc62a8e9423f7c525795981
#
_entry.id   a790bbd3ffc62a8e9423f7c525795981
#
_cell.length_a   1.000
_cell.length_b   1.000
_cell.length_c   1.000
_cell.angle_alpha   90.00
_cell.angle_beta   90.00
_cell.angle_gamma   90.00
#
_symmetry.space_group_name_H-M   'P 1'
#
loop_
_entity.id
_entity.type
_entity.pdbx_description
1 polymer ?
#
loop_
_entity_poly.entity_id
_entity_poly.type
_entity_poly.pdbx_seq_one_letter_code
_entity_poly.pdbx_strand_id
1 'polypeptide(L)'
;MLFILIRRPLDLVLKNGVVTGVKVRSGNEEFVIPTKNVILATGGFAHNQKLVKKFAPEWAGLPTTTAVGSTGDGLEMAVEHGAKTAYTDVVRMNPSVHSENGVNSSLSAARAEGGIMVNLDGKRFCNDYYP
;
A
#
# COMPACT_ATOMS: atom_id res chain seq x y z
N MET A 1 24.38 -7.36 -14.72
CA MET A 1 23.16 -6.81 -14.10
C MET A 1 23.59 -5.70 -13.15
N LEU A 2 23.16 -4.47 -13.41
CA LEU A 2 23.50 -3.31 -12.57
C LEU A 2 22.37 -3.10 -11.58
N PHE A 3 22.67 -3.12 -10.28
CA PHE A 3 21.74 -2.70 -9.23
C PHE A 3 22.06 -1.25 -8.87
N ILE A 4 21.07 -0.38 -9.01
CA ILE A 4 21.14 1.00 -8.57
C ILE A 4 20.25 1.14 -7.34
N LEU A 5 20.84 1.38 -6.17
CA LEU A 5 20.09 1.68 -4.96
C LEU A 5 19.67 3.15 -4.99
N ILE A 6 18.41 3.37 -5.31
CA ILE A 6 17.80 4.69 -5.38
C ILE A 6 16.89 4.86 -4.18
N ARG A 7 17.04 5.97 -3.47
CA ARG A 7 16.20 6.23 -2.30
C ARG A 7 14.77 6.62 -2.66
N ARG A 8 14.54 7.28 -3.80
CA ARG A 8 13.20 7.71 -4.21
C ARG A 8 13.09 7.89 -5.72
N PRO A 9 12.20 7.17 -6.42
CA PRO A 9 11.74 7.57 -7.74
C PRO A 9 10.92 8.86 -7.59
N LEU A 10 11.05 9.76 -8.53
CA LEU A 10 10.35 11.05 -8.53
C LEU A 10 9.25 11.06 -9.57
N ASP A 11 9.54 10.53 -10.77
CA ASP A 11 8.60 10.59 -11.88
C ASP A 11 8.97 9.64 -13.02
N LEU A 12 8.01 9.37 -13.91
CA LEU A 12 8.24 8.73 -15.19
C LEU A 12 8.58 9.78 -16.25
N VAL A 13 9.51 9.46 -17.13
CA VAL A 13 9.83 10.32 -18.27
C VAL A 13 9.21 9.70 -19.51
N LEU A 14 8.26 10.44 -20.14
CA LEU A 14 7.58 10.00 -21.35
C LEU A 14 7.96 10.89 -22.53
N LYS A 15 7.99 10.28 -23.72
CA LYS A 15 8.07 10.97 -25.00
C LYS A 15 6.99 10.41 -25.92
N ASN A 16 6.10 11.26 -26.40
CA ASN A 16 4.95 10.85 -27.22
C ASN A 16 4.12 9.72 -26.61
N GLY A 17 3.87 9.77 -25.29
CA GLY A 17 3.10 8.76 -24.55
C GLY A 17 3.86 7.46 -24.26
N VAL A 18 5.14 7.36 -24.62
CA VAL A 18 5.96 6.16 -24.38
C VAL A 18 6.99 6.45 -23.30
N VAL A 19 7.13 5.55 -22.32
CA VAL A 19 8.14 5.64 -21.27
C VAL A 19 9.54 5.58 -21.89
N THR A 20 10.38 6.56 -21.55
CA THR A 20 11.78 6.67 -22.00
C THR A 20 12.77 6.68 -20.85
N GLY A 21 12.28 6.80 -19.61
CA GLY A 21 13.13 6.80 -18.43
C GLY A 21 12.35 6.96 -17.13
N VAL A 22 13.09 6.92 -16.03
CA VAL A 22 12.61 7.22 -14.68
C VAL A 22 13.47 8.33 -14.10
N LYS A 23 12.84 9.41 -13.65
CA LYS A 23 13.49 10.47 -12.90
C LYS A 23 13.65 10.00 -11.45
N VAL A 24 14.84 10.11 -10.93
CA VAL A 24 15.20 9.59 -9.62
C VAL A 24 16.04 10.59 -8.85
N ARG A 25 16.00 10.49 -7.50
CA ARG A 25 16.86 11.25 -6.60
C ARG A 25 17.75 10.31 -5.80
N SER A 26 19.06 10.60 -5.79
CA SER A 26 20.04 9.94 -4.94
C SER A 26 20.82 11.00 -4.15
N GLY A 27 20.56 11.08 -2.86
CA GLY A 27 21.03 12.20 -2.04
C GLY A 27 20.42 13.53 -2.51
N ASN A 28 21.27 14.47 -2.90
CA ASN A 28 20.86 15.80 -3.40
C ASN A 28 20.84 15.89 -4.94
N GLU A 29 21.20 14.82 -5.63
CA GLU A 29 21.26 14.80 -7.09
C GLU A 29 20.02 14.16 -7.69
N GLU A 30 19.48 14.80 -8.74
CA GLU A 30 18.40 14.26 -9.56
C GLU A 30 18.95 13.92 -10.94
N PHE A 31 18.61 12.74 -11.42
CA PHE A 31 18.99 12.30 -12.76
C PHE A 31 17.93 11.37 -13.36
N VAL A 32 18.03 11.10 -14.65
CA VAL A 32 17.12 10.20 -15.37
C VAL A 32 17.86 8.90 -15.68
N ILE A 33 17.23 7.79 -15.32
CA ILE A 33 17.66 6.46 -15.76
C ILE A 33 16.91 6.15 -17.03
N PRO A 34 17.58 6.05 -18.19
CA PRO A 34 16.93 5.74 -19.44
C PRO A 34 16.44 4.27 -19.44
N THR A 35 15.18 4.07 -19.72
CA THR A 35 14.56 2.74 -19.84
C THR A 35 13.28 2.82 -20.64
N LYS A 36 12.93 1.71 -21.31
CA LYS A 36 11.65 1.59 -22.05
C LYS A 36 10.56 0.90 -21.24
N ASN A 37 10.94 0.20 -20.18
CA ASN A 37 10.01 -0.57 -19.35
C ASN A 37 10.28 -0.28 -17.88
N VAL A 38 9.22 -0.09 -17.10
CA VAL A 38 9.27 0.15 -15.66
C VAL A 38 8.32 -0.81 -14.96
N ILE A 39 8.82 -1.48 -13.93
CA ILE A 39 8.00 -2.31 -13.04
C ILE A 39 7.78 -1.51 -11.76
N LEU A 40 6.52 -1.22 -11.45
CA LEU A 40 6.13 -0.58 -10.21
C LEU A 40 5.91 -1.65 -9.13
N ALA A 41 6.76 -1.67 -8.12
CA ALA A 41 6.67 -2.56 -6.96
C ALA A 41 6.70 -1.74 -5.66
N THR A 42 6.02 -0.59 -5.65
CA THR A 42 6.08 0.44 -4.60
C THR A 42 5.14 0.19 -3.42
N GLY A 43 4.42 -0.94 -3.43
CA GLY A 43 3.38 -1.23 -2.43
C GLY A 43 2.10 -0.44 -2.66
N GLY A 44 1.24 -0.43 -1.64
CA GLY A 44 -0.04 0.26 -1.67
C GLY A 44 0.01 1.67 -1.09
N PHE A 45 -1.16 2.16 -0.63
CA PHE A 45 -1.33 3.53 -0.12
C PHE A 45 -1.92 3.60 1.30
N ALA A 46 -1.86 2.52 2.07
CA ALA A 46 -2.54 2.44 3.38
C ALA A 46 -2.03 3.47 4.42
N HIS A 47 -0.80 3.98 4.29
CA HIS A 47 -0.27 5.08 5.11
C HIS A 47 -0.65 6.48 4.58
N ASN A 48 -1.28 6.58 3.41
CA ASN A 48 -1.74 7.84 2.85
C ASN A 48 -3.24 8.03 3.11
N GLN A 49 -3.59 8.68 4.20
CA GLN A 49 -4.98 8.87 4.60
C GLN A 49 -5.80 9.70 3.57
N LYS A 50 -5.15 10.51 2.72
CA LYS A 50 -5.84 11.20 1.62
C LYS A 50 -6.30 10.22 0.55
N LEU A 51 -5.44 9.27 0.18
CA LEU A 51 -5.79 8.23 -0.79
C LEU A 51 -6.79 7.22 -0.20
N VAL A 52 -6.64 6.84 1.07
CA VAL A 52 -7.64 6.00 1.75
C VAL A 52 -9.00 6.69 1.74
N LYS A 53 -9.07 7.97 2.11
CA LYS A 53 -10.31 8.76 2.07
C LYS A 53 -10.92 8.86 0.67
N LYS A 54 -10.08 8.92 -0.37
CA LYS A 54 -10.49 9.02 -1.76
C LYS A 54 -11.05 7.72 -2.31
N PHE A 55 -10.41 6.60 -2.02
CA PHE A 55 -10.70 5.31 -2.66
C PHE A 55 -11.52 4.35 -1.78
N ALA A 56 -11.38 4.45 -0.47
CA ALA A 56 -12.00 3.56 0.51
C ALA A 56 -12.38 4.35 1.79
N PRO A 57 -13.30 5.33 1.68
CA PRO A 57 -13.61 6.28 2.75
C PRO A 57 -14.09 5.64 4.04
N GLU A 58 -14.75 4.49 3.97
CA GLU A 58 -15.23 3.72 5.11
C GLU A 58 -14.11 3.22 6.03
N TRP A 59 -12.88 3.11 5.52
CA TRP A 59 -11.70 2.66 6.26
C TRP A 59 -10.78 3.80 6.68
N ALA A 60 -11.17 5.04 6.41
CA ALA A 60 -10.36 6.20 6.77
C ALA A 60 -10.24 6.35 8.29
N GLY A 61 -9.02 6.67 8.74
CA GLY A 61 -8.70 6.84 10.16
C GLY A 61 -8.32 5.56 10.88
N LEU A 62 -8.46 4.39 10.25
CA LEU A 62 -7.98 3.14 10.87
C LEU A 62 -6.46 3.02 10.77
N PRO A 63 -5.82 2.41 11.79
CA PRO A 63 -4.40 2.08 11.74
C PRO A 63 -4.12 1.00 10.69
N THR A 64 -2.89 0.97 10.20
CA THR A 64 -2.44 -0.01 9.21
C THR A 64 -1.22 -0.77 9.69
N THR A 65 -1.11 -2.04 9.30
CA THR A 65 0.06 -2.90 9.55
C THR A 65 1.09 -2.86 8.44
N THR A 66 0.83 -2.11 7.36
CA THR A 66 1.75 -2.04 6.22
C THR A 66 3.00 -1.23 6.55
N ALA A 67 4.04 -1.36 5.75
CA ALA A 67 5.24 -0.55 5.90
C ALA A 67 4.91 0.95 5.76
N VAL A 68 5.58 1.80 6.54
CA VAL A 68 5.39 3.26 6.54
C VAL A 68 5.59 3.92 5.17
N GLY A 69 6.33 3.26 4.27
CA GLY A 69 6.50 3.69 2.88
C GLY A 69 5.32 3.37 1.95
N SER A 70 4.23 2.74 2.45
CA SER A 70 3.03 2.48 1.65
C SER A 70 2.18 3.76 1.51
N THR A 71 2.75 4.75 0.82
CA THR A 71 2.20 6.11 0.66
C THR A 71 1.45 6.32 -0.65
N GLY A 72 1.52 5.35 -1.57
CA GLY A 72 0.84 5.42 -2.86
C GLY A 72 1.57 6.25 -3.92
N ASP A 73 2.80 6.70 -3.66
CA ASP A 73 3.58 7.53 -4.59
C ASP A 73 3.67 6.90 -6.00
N GLY A 74 3.91 5.60 -6.10
CA GLY A 74 3.97 4.91 -7.39
C GLY A 74 2.62 4.81 -8.11
N LEU A 75 1.53 4.69 -7.35
CA LEU A 75 0.17 4.71 -7.90
C LEU A 75 -0.14 6.10 -8.47
N GLU A 76 0.08 7.16 -7.69
CA GLU A 76 -0.17 8.54 -8.12
C GLU A 76 0.67 8.89 -9.35
N MET A 77 1.97 8.60 -9.32
CA MET A 77 2.88 8.79 -10.45
C MET A 77 2.38 8.11 -11.73
N ALA A 78 1.94 6.85 -11.64
CA ALA A 78 1.44 6.13 -12.81
C ALA A 78 0.14 6.72 -13.35
N VAL A 79 -0.78 7.11 -12.46
CA VAL A 79 -2.08 7.71 -12.81
C VAL A 79 -1.90 9.08 -13.47
N GLU A 80 -0.96 9.89 -13.00
CA GLU A 80 -0.62 11.18 -13.61
C GLU A 80 -0.17 11.03 -15.06
N HIS A 81 0.41 9.90 -15.42
CA HIS A 81 0.80 9.56 -16.78
C HIS A 81 -0.22 8.71 -17.54
N GLY A 82 -1.47 8.65 -17.05
CA GLY A 82 -2.59 8.02 -17.75
C GLY A 82 -2.75 6.52 -17.53
N ALA A 83 -2.07 5.93 -16.55
CA ALA A 83 -2.30 4.53 -16.21
C ALA A 83 -3.72 4.32 -15.65
N LYS A 84 -4.34 3.20 -16.04
CA LYS A 84 -5.64 2.79 -15.50
C LYS A 84 -5.44 2.12 -14.14
N THR A 85 -6.39 2.36 -13.24
CA THR A 85 -6.46 1.70 -11.93
C THR A 85 -7.61 0.70 -11.90
N ALA A 86 -7.47 -0.34 -11.06
CA ALA A 86 -8.52 -1.29 -10.76
C ALA A 86 -8.46 -1.66 -9.28
N TYR A 87 -9.62 -1.93 -8.69
CA TYR A 87 -9.76 -2.42 -7.31
C TYR A 87 -9.12 -1.52 -6.24
N THR A 88 -9.10 -0.20 -6.47
CA THR A 88 -8.53 0.75 -5.50
C THR A 88 -9.40 0.92 -4.25
N ASP A 89 -10.64 0.50 -4.30
CA ASP A 89 -11.64 0.43 -3.23
C ASP A 89 -11.58 -0.86 -2.42
N VAL A 90 -10.87 -1.88 -2.91
CA VAL A 90 -10.76 -3.17 -2.22
C VAL A 90 -9.69 -3.09 -1.14
N VAL A 91 -10.11 -3.08 0.12
CA VAL A 91 -9.23 -3.04 1.28
C VAL A 91 -9.25 -4.39 1.99
N ARG A 92 -8.05 -4.94 2.23
CA ARG A 92 -7.90 -6.14 3.04
C ARG A 92 -7.81 -5.76 4.51
N MET A 93 -8.77 -6.17 5.29
CA MET A 93 -8.81 -5.96 6.74
C MET A 93 -8.13 -7.11 7.49
N ASN A 94 -7.41 -6.78 8.56
CA ASN A 94 -6.87 -7.75 9.50
C ASN A 94 -7.53 -7.51 10.87
N PRO A 95 -8.45 -8.40 11.32
CA PRO A 95 -9.13 -8.22 12.60
C PRO A 95 -8.24 -8.49 13.83
N SER A 96 -7.02 -8.94 13.61
CA SER A 96 -6.04 -9.27 14.66
C SER A 96 -5.08 -8.11 14.98
N VAL A 97 -5.45 -6.90 14.63
CA VAL A 97 -4.63 -5.70 14.78
C VAL A 97 -5.08 -4.91 16.01
N HIS A 98 -4.13 -4.44 16.79
CA HIS A 98 -4.43 -3.55 17.92
C HIS A 98 -4.91 -2.19 17.39
N SER A 99 -6.11 -1.77 17.83
CA SER A 99 -6.82 -0.61 17.28
C SER A 99 -6.11 0.73 17.47
N GLU A 100 -5.28 0.85 18.50
CA GLU A 100 -4.60 2.13 18.82
C GLU A 100 -3.31 2.35 18.02
N ASN A 101 -2.58 1.28 17.72
CA ASN A 101 -1.21 1.41 17.18
C ASN A 101 -0.93 0.60 15.91
N GLY A 102 -1.90 -0.18 15.44
CA GLY A 102 -1.75 -0.99 14.23
C GLY A 102 -0.82 -2.20 14.40
N VAL A 103 -0.38 -2.53 15.61
CA VAL A 103 0.48 -3.68 15.84
C VAL A 103 -0.31 -4.97 15.62
N ASN A 104 0.21 -5.83 14.76
CA ASN A 104 -0.33 -7.17 14.58
C ASN A 104 0.10 -8.04 15.75
N SER A 105 -0.85 -8.36 16.62
CA SER A 105 -0.66 -9.37 17.67
C SER A 105 -0.88 -10.76 17.06
N SER A 106 -0.20 -11.78 17.60
CA SER A 106 -0.26 -13.16 17.08
C SER A 106 -1.65 -13.85 17.18
N LEU A 107 -2.71 -13.08 17.26
CA LEU A 107 -4.10 -13.55 17.32
C LEU A 107 -4.52 -14.34 16.07
N SER A 108 -3.89 -14.08 14.92
CA SER A 108 -4.12 -14.88 13.72
C SER A 108 -3.70 -16.34 13.91
N ALA A 109 -2.63 -16.60 14.66
CA ALA A 109 -2.23 -17.96 15.01
C ALA A 109 -3.25 -18.62 15.96
N ALA A 110 -3.71 -17.88 16.99
CA ALA A 110 -4.74 -18.39 17.91
C ALA A 110 -6.04 -18.76 17.17
N ARG A 111 -6.45 -17.97 16.19
CA ARG A 111 -7.60 -18.30 15.33
C ARG A 111 -7.37 -19.55 14.49
N ALA A 112 -6.17 -19.72 13.93
CA ALA A 112 -5.82 -20.91 13.15
C ALA A 112 -5.88 -22.21 14.01
N GLU A 113 -5.65 -22.08 15.32
CA GLU A 113 -5.71 -23.17 16.30
C GLU A 113 -7.13 -23.31 16.94
N GLY A 114 -8.14 -22.71 16.34
CA GLY A 114 -9.53 -22.84 16.80
C GLY A 114 -10.03 -21.78 17.77
N GLY A 115 -9.24 -20.70 17.97
CA GLY A 115 -9.70 -19.53 18.73
C GLY A 115 -10.86 -18.82 18.05
N ILE A 116 -11.82 -18.32 18.85
CA ILE A 116 -12.99 -17.57 18.37
C ILE A 116 -12.90 -16.10 18.78
N MET A 117 -13.51 -15.23 17.99
CA MET A 117 -13.67 -13.83 18.33
C MET A 117 -14.98 -13.61 19.08
N VAL A 118 -14.90 -12.92 20.21
CA VAL A 118 -16.05 -12.55 21.04
C VAL A 118 -16.06 -11.04 21.29
N ASN A 119 -17.27 -10.50 21.50
CA ASN A 119 -17.42 -9.11 21.94
C ASN A 119 -17.13 -8.97 23.46
N LEU A 120 -17.29 -7.77 24.01
CA LEU A 120 -17.07 -7.49 25.42
C LEU A 120 -18.01 -8.27 26.36
N ASP A 121 -19.14 -8.76 25.88
CA ASP A 121 -20.08 -9.61 26.64
C ASP A 121 -19.72 -11.09 26.53
N GLY A 122 -18.60 -11.46 25.91
CA GLY A 122 -18.19 -12.84 25.69
C GLY A 122 -19.00 -13.58 24.62
N LYS A 123 -19.77 -12.87 23.79
CA LYS A 123 -20.58 -13.48 22.73
C LYS A 123 -19.85 -13.46 21.40
N ARG A 124 -19.83 -14.60 20.72
CA ARG A 124 -19.33 -14.68 19.33
C ARG A 124 -20.20 -13.83 18.42
N PHE A 125 -19.60 -12.99 17.56
CA PHE A 125 -20.30 -12.03 16.71
C PHE A 125 -20.01 -12.18 15.21
N CYS A 126 -19.08 -13.04 14.83
CA CYS A 126 -18.72 -13.25 13.43
C CYS A 126 -18.31 -14.71 13.17
N ASN A 127 -18.17 -15.05 11.90
CA ASN A 127 -17.49 -16.26 11.49
C ASN A 127 -15.98 -16.00 11.37
N ASP A 128 -15.18 -16.63 12.20
CA ASP A 128 -13.74 -16.35 12.32
C ASP A 128 -12.92 -16.77 11.09
N TYR A 129 -13.47 -17.62 10.22
CA TYR A 129 -12.79 -18.19 9.06
C TYR A 129 -13.28 -17.67 7.71
N TYR A 130 -14.49 -17.09 7.67
CA TYR A 130 -15.09 -16.59 6.44
C TYR A 130 -15.59 -15.16 6.63
N PRO A 131 -15.45 -14.32 5.61
CA PRO A 131 -16.00 -12.97 5.62
C PRO A 131 -17.52 -12.94 5.73
#